data_0866cdee7ccf061af040d7fac2e3e71e
#
_entry.id   0866cdee7ccf061af040d7fac2e3e71e
#
_cell.length_a   1.000
_cell.length_b   1.000
_cell.length_c   1.000
_cell.angle_alpha   90.00
_cell.angle_beta   90.00
_cell.angle_gamma   90.00
#
_symmetry.space_group_name_H-M   'P 1'
#
loop_
_entity.id
_entity.type
_entity.pdbx_description
1 polymer ?
#
loop_
_entity_poly.entity_id
_entity_poly.type
_entity_poly.pdbx_seq_one_letter_code
_entity_poly.pdbx_strand_id
1 'polypeptide(L)'
;MALAGSTRRSADPAVDDHLGEQLLRSAKDREEQAIVARRIERVLRDRAVWVAAADEPVLVRMANIQHLATPIRAQLAEPVGALDLAGLLHPTPAVGAEPAGAASMIPELEGMDRGWYAGAVGWVDAAEDGELCVALRCALLRGEVARLYAGVGVVRDSDPVAELAETEIKLEALLPVVAT
;
A
#
# COMPACT_ATOMS: atom_id res chain seq x y z
N MET A 1 -1.51 4.10 8.77
CA MET A 1 -1.33 2.64 8.81
C MET A 1 -0.41 2.23 7.67
N ALA A 2 0.65 1.46 7.94
CA ALA A 2 1.50 0.87 6.90
C ALA A 2 0.88 -0.46 6.46
N LEU A 3 0.66 -0.64 5.15
CA LEU A 3 0.17 -1.89 4.55
C LEU A 3 1.13 -2.31 3.44
N ALA A 4 1.64 -3.54 3.52
CA ALA A 4 2.35 -4.22 2.44
C ALA A 4 2.37 -5.73 2.73
N GLY A 5 2.73 -6.55 1.74
CA GLY A 5 2.55 -7.99 1.82
C GLY A 5 1.08 -8.40 1.74
N SER A 6 0.76 -9.35 0.89
CA SER A 6 -0.64 -9.73 0.69
C SER A 6 -0.82 -11.20 0.30
N THR A 7 -2.00 -11.73 0.62
CA THR A 7 -2.46 -13.04 0.14
C THR A 7 -3.96 -13.00 -0.14
N ARG A 8 -4.43 -13.89 -1.02
CA ARG A 8 -5.85 -14.01 -1.35
C ARG A 8 -6.70 -14.41 -0.15
N ARG A 9 -8.00 -14.14 -0.24
CA ARG A 9 -9.02 -14.68 0.66
C ARG A 9 -9.48 -16.04 0.17
N SER A 10 -10.09 -16.81 1.07
CA SER A 10 -10.81 -18.04 0.73
C SER A 10 -12.21 -18.01 1.30
N ALA A 11 -13.18 -18.61 0.59
CA ALA A 11 -14.53 -18.82 1.10
C ALA A 11 -14.57 -19.87 2.22
N ASP A 12 -13.60 -20.78 2.27
CA ASP A 12 -13.43 -21.72 3.38
C ASP A 12 -12.66 -21.01 4.52
N PRO A 13 -13.26 -20.86 5.71
CA PRO A 13 -12.64 -20.16 6.84
C PRO A 13 -11.31 -20.79 7.29
N ALA A 14 -11.18 -22.11 7.27
CA ALA A 14 -9.94 -22.78 7.68
C ALA A 14 -8.81 -22.52 6.70
N VAL A 15 -9.10 -22.51 5.41
CA VAL A 15 -8.13 -22.16 4.37
C VAL A 15 -7.76 -20.68 4.47
N ASP A 16 -8.74 -19.81 4.70
CA ASP A 16 -8.53 -18.36 4.84
C ASP A 16 -7.61 -18.04 6.02
N ASP A 17 -7.85 -18.66 7.17
CA ASP A 17 -7.02 -18.50 8.36
C ASP A 17 -5.60 -19.04 8.11
N HIS A 18 -5.47 -20.20 7.47
CA HIS A 18 -4.17 -20.77 7.13
C HIS A 18 -3.34 -19.86 6.20
N LEU A 19 -3.98 -19.29 5.17
CA LEU A 19 -3.32 -18.32 4.28
C LEU A 19 -2.85 -17.08 5.04
N GLY A 20 -3.67 -16.57 5.97
CA GLY A 20 -3.30 -15.44 6.82
C GLY A 20 -2.12 -15.76 7.75
N GLU A 21 -2.10 -16.96 8.34
CA GLU A 21 -0.96 -17.41 9.15
C GLU A 21 0.33 -17.58 8.35
N GLN A 22 0.23 -18.09 7.12
CA GLN A 22 1.38 -18.16 6.21
C GLN A 22 1.93 -16.78 5.92
N LEU A 23 1.06 -15.81 5.62
CA LEU A 23 1.45 -14.43 5.37
C LEU A 23 2.16 -13.81 6.59
N LEU A 24 1.65 -14.02 7.81
CA LEU A 24 2.30 -13.55 9.04
C LEU A 24 3.69 -14.16 9.28
N ARG A 25 3.95 -15.35 8.74
CA ARG A 25 5.24 -16.07 8.89
C ARG A 25 6.17 -15.84 7.70
N SER A 26 5.70 -15.28 6.60
CA SER A 26 6.49 -15.02 5.40
C SER A 26 7.57 -13.98 5.67
N ALA A 27 8.83 -14.37 5.60
CA ALA A 27 9.95 -13.45 5.80
C ALA A 27 9.99 -12.33 4.74
N LYS A 28 9.70 -12.67 3.47
CA LYS A 28 9.62 -11.72 2.36
C LYS A 28 8.56 -10.65 2.63
N ASP A 29 7.32 -11.07 2.92
CA ASP A 29 6.20 -10.15 3.11
C ASP A 29 6.37 -9.28 4.36
N ARG A 30 6.95 -9.85 5.42
CA ARG A 30 7.31 -9.12 6.63
C ARG A 30 8.39 -8.07 6.36
N GLU A 31 9.40 -8.37 5.53
CA GLU A 31 10.42 -7.40 5.15
C GLU A 31 9.83 -6.26 4.31
N GLU A 32 9.02 -6.57 3.29
CA GLU A 32 8.31 -5.58 2.49
C GLU A 32 7.50 -4.63 3.40
N GLN A 33 6.71 -5.19 4.30
CA GLN A 33 5.89 -4.44 5.23
C GLN A 33 6.73 -3.59 6.20
N ALA A 34 7.81 -4.13 6.74
CA ALA A 34 8.70 -3.45 7.67
C ALA A 34 9.42 -2.26 7.02
N ILE A 35 9.75 -2.31 5.72
CA ILE A 35 10.33 -1.18 4.98
C ILE A 35 9.35 -0.01 4.98
N VAL A 36 8.07 -0.27 4.71
CA VAL A 36 7.02 0.76 4.72
C VAL A 36 6.84 1.34 6.11
N ALA A 37 6.71 0.50 7.13
CA ALA A 37 6.52 0.95 8.51
C ALA A 37 7.69 1.81 9.00
N ARG A 38 8.92 1.34 8.83
CA ARG A 38 10.13 2.09 9.21
C ARG A 38 10.27 3.44 8.50
N ARG A 39 9.88 3.52 7.23
CA ARG A 39 9.89 4.79 6.49
C ARG A 39 8.91 5.78 7.08
N ILE A 40 7.67 5.36 7.34
CA ILE A 40 6.64 6.21 7.96
C ILE A 40 7.09 6.68 9.35
N GLU A 41 7.57 5.78 10.20
CA GLU A 41 8.08 6.14 11.51
C GLU A 41 9.20 7.17 11.46
N ARG A 42 10.18 6.97 10.57
CA ARG A 42 11.32 7.87 10.41
C ARG A 42 10.86 9.28 10.08
N VAL A 43 9.93 9.43 9.13
CA VAL A 43 9.41 10.74 8.73
C VAL A 43 8.63 11.40 9.88
N LEU A 44 7.83 10.63 10.61
CA LEU A 44 7.03 11.13 11.72
C LEU A 44 7.91 11.54 12.91
N ARG A 45 8.98 10.81 13.23
CA ARG A 45 9.88 11.12 14.35
C ARG A 45 10.48 12.51 14.28
N ASP A 46 10.74 13.01 13.08
CA ASP A 46 11.29 14.36 12.88
C ASP A 46 10.25 15.48 13.11
N ARG A 47 8.97 15.13 13.25
CA ARG A 47 7.84 16.05 13.33
C ARG A 47 6.92 15.84 14.53
N ALA A 48 7.18 14.83 15.34
CA ALA A 48 6.29 14.40 16.40
C ALA A 48 6.95 14.47 17.79
N VAL A 49 6.14 14.75 18.80
CA VAL A 49 6.52 14.64 20.22
C VAL A 49 6.75 13.18 20.59
N TRP A 50 5.91 12.29 20.03
CA TRP A 50 6.04 10.83 20.14
C TRP A 50 5.48 10.14 18.91
N VAL A 51 6.01 8.97 18.61
CA VAL A 51 5.52 8.04 17.59
C VAL A 51 5.40 6.67 18.22
N ALA A 52 4.26 6.02 18.05
CA ALA A 52 4.03 4.65 18.47
C ALA A 52 3.65 3.79 17.25
N ALA A 53 4.42 2.79 16.95
CA ALA A 53 4.13 1.76 15.97
C ALA A 53 4.00 0.41 16.70
N ALA A 54 3.16 -0.48 16.19
CA ALA A 54 3.11 -1.84 16.69
C ALA A 54 4.41 -2.59 16.32
N ASP A 55 4.97 -3.35 17.26
CA ASP A 55 6.20 -4.13 17.04
C ASP A 55 6.02 -5.23 15.98
N GLU A 56 4.81 -5.80 15.92
CA GLU A 56 4.45 -6.86 14.98
C GLU A 56 3.27 -6.42 14.10
N PRO A 57 3.27 -6.77 12.81
CA PRO A 57 2.13 -6.51 11.95
C PRO A 57 0.95 -7.39 12.33
N VAL A 58 -0.25 -6.89 12.06
CA VAL A 58 -1.51 -7.61 12.19
C VAL A 58 -2.09 -7.92 10.81
N LEU A 59 -2.99 -8.89 10.72
CA LEU A 59 -3.76 -9.15 9.50
C LEU A 59 -4.94 -8.19 9.40
N VAL A 60 -5.03 -7.52 8.25
CA VAL A 60 -6.23 -6.79 7.84
C VAL A 60 -6.87 -7.53 6.69
N ARG A 61 -8.10 -7.97 6.89
CA ARG A 61 -8.89 -8.74 5.91
C ARG A 61 -9.83 -7.80 5.18
N MET A 62 -9.73 -7.78 3.87
CA MET A 62 -10.64 -7.09 2.95
C MET A 62 -11.52 -8.12 2.22
N ALA A 63 -12.34 -7.71 1.28
CA ALA A 63 -13.29 -8.60 0.61
C ALA A 63 -12.61 -9.79 -0.10
N ASN A 64 -11.53 -9.55 -0.82
CA ASN A 64 -10.86 -10.55 -1.68
C ASN A 64 -9.37 -10.77 -1.36
N ILE A 65 -8.81 -10.02 -0.41
CA ILE A 65 -7.40 -10.06 -0.08
C ILE A 65 -7.19 -9.78 1.42
N GLN A 66 -6.11 -10.30 1.98
CA GLN A 66 -5.63 -9.93 3.31
C GLN A 66 -4.22 -9.36 3.21
N HIS A 67 -3.91 -8.41 4.09
CA HIS A 67 -2.63 -7.69 4.13
C HIS A 67 -2.00 -7.77 5.50
N LEU A 68 -0.67 -7.67 5.54
CA LEU A 68 0.02 -7.25 6.76
C LEU A 68 -0.15 -5.75 6.96
N ALA A 69 -0.45 -5.33 8.16
CA ALA A 69 -0.65 -3.95 8.53
C ALA A 69 0.01 -3.60 9.86
N THR A 70 0.72 -2.46 9.91
CA THR A 70 1.22 -1.89 11.16
C THR A 70 0.50 -0.59 11.45
N PRO A 71 -0.33 -0.53 12.49
CA PRO A 71 -0.86 0.73 13.01
C PRO A 71 0.27 1.61 13.50
N ILE A 72 0.30 2.86 13.05
CA ILE A 72 1.26 3.87 13.50
C ILE A 72 0.46 5.08 13.95
N ARG A 73 0.76 5.57 15.15
CA ARG A 73 0.17 6.76 15.74
C ARG A 73 1.28 7.72 16.13
N ALA A 74 1.00 9.01 16.05
CA ALA A 74 1.94 10.04 16.44
C ALA A 74 1.19 11.25 16.98
N GLN A 75 1.81 11.96 17.91
CA GLN A 75 1.43 13.30 18.27
C GLN A 75 2.39 14.28 17.59
N LEU A 76 1.90 15.07 16.67
CA LEU A 76 2.72 16.09 16.01
C LEU A 76 3.15 17.18 17.02
N ALA A 77 4.37 17.68 16.86
CA ALA A 77 4.91 18.75 17.71
C ALA A 77 4.23 20.10 17.44
N GLU A 78 3.82 20.29 16.19
CA GLU A 78 3.08 21.47 15.74
C GLU A 78 1.86 21.03 14.92
N PRO A 79 0.79 21.83 14.84
CA PRO A 79 -0.35 21.55 13.98
C PRO A 79 0.10 21.46 12.51
N VAL A 80 -0.29 20.38 11.84
CA VAL A 80 -0.02 20.16 10.42
C VAL A 80 -1.30 19.60 9.80
N GLY A 81 -1.78 20.19 8.72
CA GLY A 81 -2.96 19.73 8.01
C GLY A 81 -2.78 18.35 7.39
N ALA A 82 -3.89 17.64 7.19
CA ALA A 82 -3.86 16.28 6.64
C ALA A 82 -3.19 16.20 5.25
N LEU A 83 -3.37 17.23 4.42
CA LEU A 83 -2.76 17.29 3.08
C LEU A 83 -1.26 17.47 3.14
N ASP A 84 -0.77 18.36 4.01
CA ASP A 84 0.67 18.58 4.21
C ASP A 84 1.34 17.34 4.79
N LEU A 85 0.67 16.70 5.77
CA LEU A 85 1.16 15.44 6.34
C LEU A 85 1.22 14.32 5.28
N ALA A 86 0.23 14.24 4.41
CA ALA A 86 0.26 13.32 3.28
C ALA A 86 1.45 13.61 2.34
N GLY A 87 1.71 14.88 2.04
CA GLY A 87 2.86 15.30 1.22
C GLY A 87 4.22 14.95 1.84
N LEU A 88 4.31 14.92 3.17
CA LEU A 88 5.52 14.47 3.88
C LEU A 88 5.73 12.96 3.84
N LEU A 89 4.63 12.20 3.90
CA LEU A 89 4.66 10.73 3.97
C LEU A 89 4.73 10.09 2.58
N HIS A 90 4.07 10.69 1.59
CA HIS A 90 3.95 10.17 0.24
C HIS A 90 5.02 10.76 -0.71
N PRO A 91 5.59 9.98 -1.65
CA PRO A 91 5.38 8.55 -1.85
C PRO A 91 6.03 7.70 -0.76
N THR A 92 5.36 6.58 -0.42
CA THR A 92 5.90 5.58 0.51
C THR A 92 6.58 4.44 -0.26
N PRO A 93 7.37 3.58 0.41
CA PRO A 93 7.94 2.40 -0.23
C PRO A 93 6.90 1.43 -0.81
N ALA A 94 5.66 1.44 -0.29
CA ALA A 94 4.56 0.64 -0.85
C ALA A 94 4.21 0.99 -2.31
N VAL A 95 4.72 2.12 -2.83
CA VAL A 95 4.54 2.55 -4.22
C VAL A 95 5.87 2.78 -4.95
N GLY A 96 6.97 2.27 -4.38
CA GLY A 96 8.29 2.28 -5.02
C GLY A 96 9.20 3.45 -4.67
N ALA A 97 9.02 4.10 -3.52
CA ALA A 97 9.82 5.26 -3.13
C ALA A 97 11.11 4.94 -2.34
N GLU A 98 11.44 3.66 -2.15
CA GLU A 98 12.65 3.22 -1.43
C GLU A 98 13.41 2.18 -2.27
N PRO A 99 14.74 2.24 -2.38
CA PRO A 99 15.63 3.27 -1.83
C PRO A 99 15.46 4.64 -2.53
N ALA A 100 16.09 5.68 -1.96
CA ALA A 100 16.06 7.01 -2.55
C ALA A 100 16.50 6.96 -4.03
N GLY A 101 15.72 7.58 -4.91
CA GLY A 101 15.95 7.53 -6.35
C GLY A 101 15.21 6.40 -7.09
N ALA A 102 14.70 5.37 -6.41
CA ALA A 102 13.93 4.31 -7.06
C ALA A 102 12.70 4.87 -7.80
N ALA A 103 12.03 5.85 -7.22
CA ALA A 103 10.86 6.48 -7.84
C ALA A 103 11.14 7.08 -9.23
N SER A 104 12.35 7.59 -9.48
CA SER A 104 12.72 8.14 -10.79
C SER A 104 12.95 7.08 -11.87
N MET A 105 13.18 5.83 -11.49
CA MET A 105 13.38 4.71 -12.42
C MET A 105 12.05 4.05 -12.84
N ILE A 106 11.01 4.23 -12.04
CA ILE A 106 9.71 3.57 -12.25
C ILE A 106 9.11 3.85 -13.63
N PRO A 107 9.04 5.10 -14.14
CA PRO A 107 8.43 5.36 -15.44
C PRO A 107 9.14 4.65 -16.60
N GLU A 108 10.47 4.52 -16.53
CA GLU A 108 11.26 3.82 -17.54
C GLU A 108 11.04 2.30 -17.48
N LEU A 109 10.98 1.74 -16.26
CA LEU A 109 10.83 0.31 -16.06
C LEU A 109 9.40 -0.17 -16.37
N GLU A 110 8.39 0.60 -16.02
CA GLU A 110 6.99 0.28 -16.27
C GLU A 110 6.52 0.61 -17.69
N GLY A 111 7.21 1.52 -18.37
CA GLY A 111 6.85 1.97 -19.72
C GLY A 111 5.48 2.66 -19.79
N MET A 112 5.00 3.22 -18.67
CA MET A 112 3.71 3.89 -18.58
C MET A 112 3.75 5.12 -17.67
N ASP A 113 2.85 6.07 -17.93
CA ASP A 113 2.52 7.13 -16.99
C ASP A 113 1.47 6.60 -16.01
N ARG A 114 1.80 6.64 -14.72
CA ARG A 114 0.88 6.22 -13.65
C ARG A 114 -0.33 7.16 -13.51
N GLY A 115 -0.20 8.42 -13.93
CA GLY A 115 -1.25 9.42 -13.70
C GLY A 115 -1.59 9.52 -12.20
N TRP A 116 -2.83 9.24 -11.84
CA TRP A 116 -3.28 9.23 -10.44
C TRP A 116 -3.04 7.90 -9.70
N TYR A 117 -2.72 6.84 -10.42
CA TYR A 117 -2.38 5.56 -9.80
C TYR A 117 -1.19 5.73 -8.86
N ALA A 118 -1.30 5.14 -7.68
CA ALA A 118 -0.34 5.25 -6.59
C ALA A 118 -0.22 6.65 -5.96
N GLY A 119 -1.02 7.64 -6.37
CA GLY A 119 -1.12 8.95 -5.71
C GLY A 119 -1.96 8.91 -4.44
N ALA A 120 -2.02 10.02 -3.71
CA ALA A 120 -2.91 10.17 -2.56
C ALA A 120 -4.31 10.57 -3.01
N VAL A 121 -5.33 9.96 -2.41
CA VAL A 121 -6.75 10.29 -2.64
C VAL A 121 -7.51 10.26 -1.32
N GLY A 122 -8.45 11.18 -1.14
CA GLY A 122 -9.22 11.27 0.08
C GLY A 122 -9.98 12.58 0.20
N TRP A 123 -10.20 13.01 1.41
CA TRP A 123 -10.89 14.27 1.71
C TRP A 123 -10.15 15.04 2.81
N VAL A 124 -10.32 16.35 2.80
CA VAL A 124 -9.84 17.28 3.82
C VAL A 124 -10.97 18.29 4.07
N ASP A 125 -11.23 18.60 5.33
CA ASP A 125 -12.25 19.57 5.72
C ASP A 125 -11.66 20.98 5.95
N ALA A 126 -12.52 21.93 6.36
CA ALA A 126 -12.14 23.31 6.61
C ALA A 126 -11.27 23.51 7.86
N ALA A 127 -11.18 22.51 8.74
CA ALA A 127 -10.28 22.50 9.89
C ALA A 127 -8.92 21.87 9.56
N GLU A 128 -8.71 21.49 8.29
CA GLU A 128 -7.56 20.76 7.77
C GLU A 128 -7.43 19.32 8.28
N ASP A 129 -8.48 18.82 8.95
CA ASP A 129 -8.61 17.40 9.25
C ASP A 129 -8.98 16.62 8.00
N GLY A 130 -8.55 15.36 7.92
CA GLY A 130 -8.82 14.58 6.72
C GLY A 130 -8.39 13.13 6.80
N GLU A 131 -8.78 12.37 5.79
CA GLU A 131 -8.36 11.00 5.59
C GLU A 131 -7.90 10.82 4.14
N LEU A 132 -6.66 10.35 3.99
CA LEU A 132 -6.08 10.07 2.68
C LEU A 132 -5.59 8.63 2.63
N CYS A 133 -5.82 7.99 1.49
CA CYS A 133 -5.28 6.67 1.19
C CYS A 133 -4.51 6.69 -0.13
N VAL A 134 -3.78 5.62 -0.41
CA VAL A 134 -3.06 5.48 -1.68
C VAL A 134 -4.03 4.94 -2.73
N ALA A 135 -4.08 5.57 -3.91
CA ALA A 135 -4.91 5.16 -5.04
C ALA A 135 -4.37 3.88 -5.68
N LEU A 136 -4.66 2.76 -5.05
CA LEU A 136 -4.31 1.43 -5.52
C LEU A 136 -5.57 0.68 -5.99
N ARG A 137 -5.39 -0.35 -6.84
CA ARG A 137 -6.51 -1.13 -7.38
C ARG A 137 -7.60 -0.20 -7.93
N CYS A 138 -7.19 0.68 -8.82
CA CYS A 138 -8.05 1.67 -9.44
C CYS A 138 -8.12 1.48 -10.95
N ALA A 139 -9.08 2.13 -11.57
CA ALA A 139 -9.26 2.11 -13.02
C ALA A 139 -9.41 3.53 -13.56
N LEU A 140 -8.84 3.78 -14.72
CA LEU A 140 -9.10 4.98 -15.51
C LEU A 140 -10.10 4.62 -16.62
N LEU A 141 -11.25 5.27 -16.59
CA LEU A 141 -12.30 5.10 -17.60
C LEU A 141 -12.23 6.22 -18.61
N ARG A 142 -12.19 5.88 -19.90
CA ARG A 142 -12.26 6.82 -21.03
C ARG A 142 -13.16 6.27 -22.12
N GLY A 143 -14.38 6.82 -22.23
CA GLY A 143 -15.40 6.27 -23.13
C GLY A 143 -15.68 4.80 -22.78
N GLU A 144 -15.49 3.90 -23.73
CA GLU A 144 -15.72 2.47 -23.60
C GLU A 144 -14.46 1.68 -23.14
N VAL A 145 -13.36 2.40 -22.82
CA VAL A 145 -12.10 1.77 -22.43
C VAL A 145 -11.87 1.95 -20.94
N ALA A 146 -11.62 0.85 -20.23
CA ALA A 146 -11.15 0.84 -18.86
C ALA A 146 -9.68 0.39 -18.80
N ARG A 147 -8.79 1.20 -18.22
CA ARG A 147 -7.42 0.82 -17.89
C ARG A 147 -7.35 0.54 -16.40
N LEU A 148 -7.06 -0.69 -16.05
CA LEU A 148 -6.93 -1.12 -14.66
C LEU A 148 -5.47 -1.07 -14.22
N TYR A 149 -5.24 -0.71 -12.96
CA TYR A 149 -3.91 -0.58 -12.37
C TYR A 149 -3.79 -1.49 -11.14
N ALA A 150 -2.77 -2.31 -11.15
CA ALA A 150 -2.32 -3.08 -9.99
C ALA A 150 -0.80 -3.19 -10.03
N GLY A 151 -0.18 -3.46 -8.87
CA GLY A 151 1.26 -3.62 -8.74
C GLY A 151 1.61 -4.37 -7.47
N VAL A 152 2.88 -4.74 -7.35
CA VAL A 152 3.44 -5.46 -6.21
C VAL A 152 4.67 -4.73 -5.68
N GLY A 153 5.01 -4.96 -4.41
CA GLY A 153 6.27 -4.53 -3.84
C GLY A 153 7.38 -5.49 -4.26
N VAL A 154 8.42 -4.96 -4.89
CA VAL A 154 9.57 -5.77 -5.30
C VAL A 154 10.69 -5.58 -4.29
N VAL A 155 11.14 -6.68 -3.70
CA VAL A 155 12.28 -6.75 -2.79
C VAL A 155 13.33 -7.73 -3.33
N ARG A 156 14.49 -7.81 -2.66
CA ARG A 156 15.61 -8.64 -3.13
C ARG A 156 15.22 -10.09 -3.46
N ASP A 157 14.38 -10.68 -2.62
CA ASP A 157 14.00 -12.09 -2.70
C ASP A 157 12.66 -12.31 -3.44
N SER A 158 12.19 -11.29 -4.17
CA SER A 158 11.00 -11.41 -5.03
C SER A 158 11.26 -12.35 -6.20
N ASP A 159 10.33 -13.29 -6.42
CA ASP A 159 10.29 -14.13 -7.60
C ASP A 159 9.39 -13.48 -8.68
N PRO A 160 9.90 -13.20 -9.89
CA PRO A 160 9.13 -12.47 -10.90
C PRO A 160 7.82 -13.16 -11.32
N VAL A 161 7.79 -14.49 -11.30
CA VAL A 161 6.58 -15.25 -11.68
C VAL A 161 5.52 -15.17 -10.58
N ALA A 162 5.96 -15.25 -9.32
CA ALA A 162 5.06 -15.11 -8.18
C ALA A 162 4.51 -13.67 -8.08
N GLU A 163 5.34 -12.65 -8.34
CA GLU A 163 4.91 -11.24 -8.32
C GLU A 163 3.91 -10.93 -9.45
N LEU A 164 4.12 -11.50 -10.64
CA LEU A 164 3.16 -11.38 -11.73
C LEU A 164 1.81 -12.00 -11.36
N ALA A 165 1.82 -13.22 -10.81
CA ALA A 165 0.60 -13.89 -10.37
C ALA A 165 -0.14 -13.10 -9.28
N GLU A 166 0.59 -12.48 -8.35
CA GLU A 166 0.00 -11.59 -7.34
C GLU A 166 -0.65 -10.36 -7.97
N THR A 167 -0.03 -9.79 -9.00
CA THR A 167 -0.62 -8.66 -9.75
C THR A 167 -1.94 -9.06 -10.42
N GLU A 168 -2.01 -10.24 -11.03
CA GLU A 168 -3.23 -10.78 -11.65
C GLU A 168 -4.36 -10.94 -10.62
N ILE A 169 -4.07 -11.52 -9.46
CA ILE A 169 -5.05 -11.64 -8.35
C ILE A 169 -5.57 -10.26 -7.91
N LYS A 170 -4.70 -9.25 -7.88
CA LYS A 170 -5.11 -7.88 -7.53
C LYS A 170 -6.02 -7.25 -8.59
N LEU A 171 -5.84 -7.56 -9.86
CA LEU A 171 -6.72 -7.11 -10.95
C LEU A 171 -8.10 -7.79 -10.91
N GLU A 172 -8.20 -9.03 -10.45
CA GLU A 172 -9.48 -9.74 -10.30
C GLU A 172 -10.49 -9.00 -9.42
N ALA A 173 -10.04 -8.13 -8.52
CA ALA A 173 -10.93 -7.29 -7.70
C ALA A 173 -11.69 -6.24 -8.51
N LEU A 174 -11.16 -5.80 -9.65
CA LEU A 174 -11.71 -4.73 -10.48
C LEU A 174 -12.41 -5.26 -11.74
N LEU A 175 -11.93 -6.36 -12.29
CA LEU A 175 -12.46 -6.93 -13.53
C LEU A 175 -13.98 -7.12 -13.53
N PRO A 176 -14.63 -7.68 -12.48
CA PRO A 176 -16.07 -7.86 -12.47
C PRO A 176 -16.86 -6.54 -12.46
N VAL A 177 -16.24 -5.45 -12.02
CA VAL A 177 -16.90 -4.13 -11.93
C VAL A 177 -16.90 -3.40 -13.28
N VAL A 178 -15.91 -3.67 -14.12
CA VAL A 178 -15.72 -2.96 -15.41
C VAL A 178 -16.04 -3.80 -16.63
N ALA A 179 -16.26 -5.11 -16.47
CA ALA A 179 -16.55 -6.05 -17.54
C ALA A 179 -18.06 -6.34 -17.72
N THR A 180 -18.93 -5.49 -17.20
CA THR A 180 -20.40 -5.61 -17.29
C THR A 180 -20.97 -4.91 -18.49
#